data_dffd8378aa060aaf7a2867cfd0d3b576
#
_entry.id   dffd8378aa060aaf7a2867cfd0d3b576
#
_cell.length_a   1.000
_cell.length_b   1.000
_cell.length_c   1.000
_cell.angle_alpha   90.00
_cell.angle_beta   90.00
_cell.angle_gamma   90.00
#
_symmetry.space_group_name_H-M   'P 1'
#
loop_
_entity.id
_entity.type
_entity.pdbx_description
1 polymer ?
#
loop_
_entity_poly.entity_id
_entity_poly.type
_entity_poly.pdbx_seq_one_letter_code
_entity_poly.pdbx_strand_id
1 'polypeptide(L)'
;LIFLPLAALAHQSFAAGWDRFIQDLSAPQAAAALWLTVETAAIATAINALFGTLSALVLVRYEFPGRWLLNALVDLPFAIPTLVAGLMIAAIYGPTSLLGTWLQQGGMAVLYNQPGIILAMVFVTMPFTIRSLQPVLMGLERDQEEAAFTLGASPWITFWKVTVPSIL
;
A
#
# COMPACT_ATOMS: atom_id res chain seq x y z
N LEU A 1 -2.90 -3.44 29.73
CA LEU A 1 -1.63 -2.79 29.35
C LEU A 1 -1.80 -1.71 28.27
N ILE A 2 -2.67 -1.90 27.25
CA ILE A 2 -2.89 -0.94 26.17
C ILE A 2 -3.69 0.30 26.62
N PHE A 3 -4.65 0.12 27.54
CA PHE A 3 -5.49 1.22 28.03
C PHE A 3 -4.73 2.27 28.84
N LEU A 4 -3.67 1.89 29.55
CA LEU A 4 -2.89 2.80 30.39
C LEU A 4 -2.18 3.90 29.59
N PRO A 5 -1.40 3.60 28.52
CA PRO A 5 -0.79 4.63 27.69
C PRO A 5 -1.83 5.46 26.94
N LEU A 6 -2.94 4.87 26.47
CA LEU A 6 -4.02 5.62 25.82
C LEU A 6 -4.71 6.60 26.77
N ALA A 7 -5.00 6.17 28.00
CA ALA A 7 -5.56 7.05 29.03
C ALA A 7 -4.58 8.15 29.43
N ALA A 8 -3.29 7.85 29.52
CA ALA A 8 -2.26 8.85 29.82
C ALA A 8 -2.14 9.89 28.69
N LEU A 9 -2.16 9.46 27.42
CA LEU A 9 -2.17 10.35 26.27
C LEU A 9 -3.42 11.25 26.26
N ALA A 10 -4.60 10.67 26.47
CA ALA A 10 -5.84 11.42 26.54
C ALA A 10 -5.78 12.47 27.68
N HIS A 11 -5.39 12.03 28.88
CA HIS A 11 -5.26 12.94 30.03
C HIS A 11 -4.26 14.07 29.71
N GLN A 12 -3.12 13.76 29.15
CA GLN A 12 -2.08 14.76 28.84
C GLN A 12 -2.52 15.73 27.73
N SER A 13 -3.28 15.25 26.73
CA SER A 13 -3.83 16.08 25.66
C SER A 13 -4.81 17.13 26.18
N PHE A 14 -5.57 16.82 27.24
CA PHE A 14 -6.56 17.73 27.82
C PHE A 14 -6.09 18.42 29.10
N ALA A 15 -4.91 18.09 29.62
CA ALA A 15 -4.37 18.66 30.87
C ALA A 15 -4.14 20.19 30.79
N ALA A 16 -3.85 20.70 29.59
CA ALA A 16 -3.66 22.14 29.34
C ALA A 16 -4.97 22.88 29.00
N GLY A 17 -6.12 22.19 29.04
CA GLY A 17 -7.44 22.73 28.73
C GLY A 17 -7.84 22.55 27.26
N TRP A 18 -9.17 22.61 27.03
CA TRP A 18 -9.77 22.38 25.71
C TRP A 18 -9.32 23.40 24.66
N ASP A 19 -9.18 24.67 25.06
CA ASP A 19 -8.75 25.75 24.13
C ASP A 19 -7.34 25.50 23.60
N ARG A 20 -6.45 25.05 24.47
CA ARG A 20 -5.08 24.69 24.08
C ARG A 20 -5.04 23.50 23.13
N PHE A 21 -5.84 22.48 23.40
CA PHE A 21 -5.97 21.31 22.53
C PHE A 21 -6.44 21.70 21.12
N ILE A 22 -7.46 22.55 21.02
CA ILE A 22 -7.94 23.04 19.71
C ILE A 22 -6.89 23.91 19.01
N GLN A 23 -6.17 24.74 19.76
CA GLN A 23 -5.10 25.58 19.21
C GLN A 23 -3.94 24.75 18.65
N ASP A 24 -3.53 23.70 19.37
CA ASP A 24 -2.46 22.79 18.95
C ASP A 24 -2.89 21.95 17.74
N LEU A 25 -4.15 21.49 17.67
CA LEU A 25 -4.74 20.82 16.50
C LEU A 25 -4.82 21.74 15.27
N SER A 26 -5.06 23.03 15.48
CA SER A 26 -5.16 24.02 14.41
C SER A 26 -3.79 24.61 14.04
N ALA A 27 -2.70 24.16 14.68
CA ALA A 27 -1.36 24.60 14.36
C ALA A 27 -1.00 24.23 12.92
N PRO A 28 -0.32 25.11 12.17
CA PRO A 28 0.05 24.86 10.77
C PRO A 28 0.83 23.54 10.58
N GLN A 29 1.66 23.17 11.56
CA GLN A 29 2.43 21.92 11.55
C GLN A 29 1.53 20.68 11.67
N ALA A 30 0.51 20.73 12.54
CA ALA A 30 -0.45 19.63 12.70
C ALA A 30 -1.29 19.45 11.43
N ALA A 31 -1.78 20.57 10.86
CA ALA A 31 -2.52 20.55 9.61
C ALA A 31 -1.68 20.01 8.45
N ALA A 32 -0.41 20.44 8.33
CA ALA A 32 0.52 19.94 7.33
C ALA A 32 0.81 18.43 7.49
N ALA A 33 0.98 17.96 8.73
CA ALA A 33 1.20 16.53 9.01
C ALA A 33 -0.02 15.68 8.65
N LEU A 34 -1.22 16.15 8.99
CA LEU A 34 -2.47 15.48 8.61
C LEU A 34 -2.64 15.42 7.09
N TRP A 35 -2.37 16.54 6.40
CA TRP A 35 -2.44 16.59 4.95
C TRP A 35 -1.47 15.61 4.31
N LEU A 36 -0.20 15.62 4.75
CA LEU A 36 0.82 14.67 4.26
C LEU A 36 0.38 13.22 4.49
N THR A 37 -0.20 12.91 5.64
CA THR A 37 -0.70 11.55 5.96
C THR A 37 -1.81 11.13 5.01
N VAL A 38 -2.81 12.00 4.78
CA VAL A 38 -3.93 11.70 3.88
C VAL A 38 -3.44 11.55 2.44
N GLU A 39 -2.60 12.46 1.98
CA GLU A 39 -2.05 12.44 0.62
C GLU A 39 -1.22 11.17 0.37
N THR A 40 -0.27 10.85 1.26
CA THR A 40 0.56 9.65 1.12
C THR A 40 -0.26 8.36 1.19
N ALA A 41 -1.27 8.32 2.09
CA ALA A 41 -2.18 7.19 2.20
C ALA A 41 -3.03 7.02 0.93
N ALA A 42 -3.55 8.11 0.37
CA ALA A 42 -4.33 8.08 -0.86
C ALA A 42 -3.49 7.57 -2.06
N ILE A 43 -2.26 8.07 -2.19
CA ILE A 43 -1.33 7.63 -3.25
C ILE A 43 -0.97 6.15 -3.07
N ALA A 44 -0.59 5.73 -1.86
CA ALA A 44 -0.26 4.33 -1.57
C ALA A 44 -1.44 3.40 -1.83
N THR A 45 -2.66 3.82 -1.46
CA THR A 45 -3.89 3.07 -1.71
C THR A 45 -4.16 2.95 -3.21
N ALA A 46 -4.00 4.01 -3.99
CA ALA A 46 -4.17 3.98 -5.44
C ALA A 46 -3.15 3.04 -6.12
N ILE A 47 -1.89 3.07 -5.68
CA ILE A 47 -0.84 2.15 -6.16
C ILE A 47 -1.21 0.71 -5.81
N ASN A 48 -1.60 0.43 -4.58
CA ASN A 48 -1.99 -0.90 -4.14
C ASN A 48 -3.26 -1.39 -4.83
N ALA A 49 -4.26 -0.54 -5.02
CA ALA A 49 -5.46 -0.89 -5.74
C ALA A 49 -5.15 -1.30 -7.19
N LEU A 50 -4.28 -0.55 -7.86
CA LEU A 50 -3.91 -0.86 -9.23
C LEU A 50 -2.98 -2.08 -9.32
N PHE A 51 -1.79 -1.99 -8.73
CA PHE A 51 -0.77 -3.01 -8.86
C PHE A 51 -1.06 -4.27 -8.04
N GLY A 52 -1.67 -4.12 -6.86
CA GLY A 52 -2.10 -5.24 -6.03
C GLY A 52 -3.20 -6.06 -6.71
N THR A 53 -4.20 -5.41 -7.30
CA THR A 53 -5.26 -6.10 -8.05
C THR A 53 -4.72 -6.80 -9.28
N LEU A 54 -3.86 -6.13 -10.07
CA LEU A 54 -3.22 -6.76 -11.23
C LEU A 54 -2.35 -7.95 -10.82
N SER A 55 -1.58 -7.82 -9.75
CA SER A 55 -0.75 -8.90 -9.22
C SER A 55 -1.59 -10.08 -8.74
N ALA A 56 -2.67 -9.82 -8.00
CA ALA A 56 -3.59 -10.87 -7.54
C ALA A 56 -4.23 -11.60 -8.73
N LEU A 57 -4.67 -10.86 -9.74
CA LEU A 57 -5.28 -11.40 -10.95
C LEU A 57 -4.28 -12.28 -11.71
N VAL A 58 -3.05 -11.82 -11.93
CA VAL A 58 -2.00 -12.60 -12.58
C VAL A 58 -1.69 -13.86 -11.79
N LEU A 59 -1.55 -13.76 -10.47
CA LEU A 59 -1.24 -14.89 -9.60
C LEU A 59 -2.39 -15.91 -9.50
N VAL A 60 -3.64 -15.53 -9.73
CA VAL A 60 -4.79 -16.44 -9.68
C VAL A 60 -5.11 -17.04 -11.06
N ARG A 61 -5.10 -16.20 -12.10
CA ARG A 61 -5.61 -16.60 -13.43
C ARG A 61 -4.57 -17.25 -14.33
N TYR A 62 -3.28 -16.96 -14.12
CA TYR A 62 -2.23 -17.40 -15.02
C TYR A 62 -1.30 -18.43 -14.35
N GLU A 63 -0.94 -19.46 -15.11
CA GLU A 63 0.09 -20.42 -14.75
C GLU A 63 1.35 -20.11 -15.58
N PHE A 64 2.45 -19.83 -14.88
CA PHE A 64 3.74 -19.50 -15.51
C PHE A 64 4.90 -19.99 -14.64
N PRO A 65 6.07 -20.26 -15.25
CA PRO A 65 7.25 -20.63 -14.49
C PRO A 65 7.67 -19.47 -13.58
N GLY A 66 7.94 -19.76 -12.30
CA GLY A 66 8.29 -18.73 -11.31
C GLY A 66 7.11 -18.15 -10.53
N ARG A 67 5.86 -18.57 -10.77
CA ARG A 67 4.68 -18.15 -9.97
C ARG A 67 4.88 -18.36 -8.47
N TRP A 68 5.52 -19.49 -8.09
CA TRP A 68 5.84 -19.77 -6.69
C TRP A 68 6.79 -18.72 -6.08
N LEU A 69 7.77 -18.26 -6.86
CA LEU A 69 8.72 -17.23 -6.43
C LEU A 69 8.03 -15.89 -6.23
N LEU A 70 7.13 -15.50 -7.15
CA LEU A 70 6.35 -14.26 -6.97
C LEU A 70 5.43 -14.35 -5.76
N ASN A 71 4.80 -15.50 -5.50
CA ASN A 71 4.03 -15.70 -4.28
C ASN A 71 4.90 -15.55 -3.02
N ALA A 72 6.11 -16.11 -3.02
CA ALA A 72 7.04 -15.97 -1.91
C ALA A 72 7.51 -14.52 -1.71
N LEU A 73 7.74 -13.78 -2.80
CA LEU A 73 8.08 -12.35 -2.76
C LEU A 73 6.94 -11.48 -2.21
N VAL A 74 5.70 -11.81 -2.55
CA VAL A 74 4.52 -11.14 -1.97
C VAL A 74 4.44 -11.37 -0.46
N ASP A 75 4.84 -12.54 0.04
CA ASP A 75 4.80 -12.84 1.47
C ASP A 75 6.02 -12.29 2.24
N LEU A 76 7.06 -11.87 1.55
CA LEU A 76 8.30 -11.42 2.14
C LEU A 76 8.12 -10.25 3.13
N PRO A 77 7.29 -9.22 2.85
CA PRO A 77 7.03 -8.15 3.82
C PRO A 77 6.38 -8.62 5.13
N PHE A 78 5.62 -9.72 5.13
CA PHE A 78 5.07 -10.30 6.36
C PHE A 78 6.13 -10.93 7.25
N ALA A 79 7.19 -11.47 6.65
CA ALA A 79 8.29 -12.11 7.36
C ALA A 79 9.31 -11.10 7.90
N ILE A 80 9.35 -9.88 7.34
CA ILE A 80 10.33 -8.85 7.71
C ILE A 80 9.72 -7.93 8.78
N PRO A 81 10.37 -7.80 9.96
CA PRO A 81 9.98 -6.79 10.94
C PRO A 81 9.97 -5.39 10.32
N THR A 82 8.96 -4.58 10.63
CA THR A 82 8.77 -3.24 10.04
C THR A 82 9.99 -2.33 10.21
N LEU A 83 10.69 -2.43 11.35
CA LEU A 83 11.94 -1.70 11.58
C LEU A 83 13.03 -2.10 10.57
N VAL A 84 13.15 -3.41 10.29
CA VAL A 84 14.12 -3.92 9.32
C VAL A 84 13.76 -3.48 7.91
N ALA A 85 12.47 -3.48 7.56
CA ALA A 85 11.99 -2.95 6.28
C ALA A 85 12.38 -1.48 6.09
N GLY A 86 12.22 -0.65 7.13
CA GLY A 86 12.68 0.73 7.12
C GLY A 86 14.20 0.87 6.90
N LEU A 87 14.99 0.05 7.57
CA LEU A 87 16.46 0.03 7.39
C LEU A 87 16.86 -0.45 5.99
N MET A 88 16.16 -1.43 5.41
CA MET A 88 16.39 -1.88 4.03
C MET A 88 16.10 -0.77 3.02
N ILE A 89 14.99 -0.05 3.17
CA ILE A 89 14.67 1.10 2.33
C ILE A 89 15.76 2.17 2.47
N ALA A 90 16.21 2.46 3.70
CA ALA A 90 17.28 3.41 3.95
C ALA A 90 18.62 2.96 3.33
N ALA A 91 18.95 1.69 3.37
CA ALA A 91 20.15 1.14 2.76
C ALA A 91 20.12 1.19 1.23
N ILE A 92 18.96 0.94 0.62
CA ILE A 92 18.78 0.89 -0.85
C ILE A 92 18.69 2.31 -1.43
N TYR A 93 17.93 3.21 -0.79
CA TYR A 93 17.59 4.54 -1.31
C TYR A 93 18.34 5.67 -0.58
N GLY A 94 19.24 5.33 0.34
CA GLY A 94 20.05 6.32 1.08
C GLY A 94 21.04 7.06 0.17
N PRO A 95 21.56 8.21 0.64
CA PRO A 95 22.42 9.08 -0.18
C PRO A 95 23.78 8.46 -0.54
N THR A 96 24.18 7.40 0.14
CA THR A 96 25.44 6.66 -0.10
C THR A 96 25.23 5.41 -0.95
N SER A 97 24.00 5.03 -1.27
CA SER A 97 23.69 3.89 -2.13
C SER A 97 23.77 4.26 -3.61
N LEU A 98 24.04 3.29 -4.48
CA LEU A 98 24.07 3.52 -5.93
C LEU A 98 22.74 4.07 -6.46
N LEU A 99 21.63 3.45 -6.01
CA LEU A 99 20.29 3.82 -6.47
C LEU A 99 19.84 5.17 -5.88
N GLY A 100 20.13 5.42 -4.60
CA GLY A 100 19.84 6.70 -3.96
C GLY A 100 20.62 7.85 -4.57
N THR A 101 21.90 7.67 -4.87
CA THR A 101 22.74 8.67 -5.54
C THR A 101 22.23 8.98 -6.95
N TRP A 102 21.87 7.94 -7.73
CA TRP A 102 21.32 8.11 -9.06
C TRP A 102 19.98 8.88 -9.05
N LEU A 103 19.08 8.56 -8.13
CA LEU A 103 17.81 9.25 -7.98
C LEU A 103 17.98 10.71 -7.56
N GLN A 104 18.93 10.98 -6.64
CA GLN A 104 19.23 12.34 -6.19
C GLN A 104 19.83 13.20 -7.33
N GLN A 105 20.65 12.64 -8.19
CA GLN A 105 21.15 13.33 -9.39
C GLN A 105 20.01 13.69 -10.36
N GLY A 106 18.95 12.86 -10.39
CA GLY A 106 17.70 13.15 -11.11
C GLY A 106 16.76 14.13 -10.36
N GLY A 107 17.16 14.68 -9.22
CA GLY A 107 16.35 15.61 -8.43
C GLY A 107 15.33 14.94 -7.50
N MET A 108 15.36 13.60 -7.35
CA MET A 108 14.43 12.84 -6.50
C MET A 108 15.14 12.30 -5.26
N ALA A 109 14.88 12.90 -4.11
CA ALA A 109 15.29 12.37 -2.81
C ALA A 109 14.18 11.50 -2.23
N VAL A 110 14.45 10.22 -2.02
CA VAL A 110 13.48 9.25 -1.48
C VAL A 110 13.50 9.24 0.04
N LEU A 111 14.68 9.12 0.64
CA LEU A 111 14.83 8.99 2.08
C LEU A 111 14.42 10.28 2.81
N TYR A 112 13.66 10.13 3.90
CA TYR A 112 13.12 11.24 4.71
C TYR A 112 12.20 12.21 3.96
N ASN A 113 11.68 11.81 2.80
CA ASN A 113 10.76 12.58 1.98
C ASN A 113 9.49 11.78 1.68
N GLN A 114 8.48 12.45 1.14
CA GLN A 114 7.19 11.86 0.77
C GLN A 114 7.30 10.56 -0.06
N PRO A 115 8.16 10.46 -1.09
CA PRO A 115 8.30 9.20 -1.85
C PRO A 115 8.75 8.02 -0.99
N GLY A 116 9.60 8.23 0.00
CA GLY A 116 10.04 7.17 0.92
C GLY A 116 8.91 6.68 1.82
N ILE A 117 8.03 7.58 2.28
CA ILE A 117 6.85 7.23 3.07
C ILE A 117 5.90 6.38 2.21
N ILE A 118 5.61 6.81 0.98
CA ILE A 118 4.75 6.08 0.04
C ILE A 118 5.34 4.68 -0.26
N LEU A 119 6.63 4.60 -0.53
CA LEU A 119 7.32 3.34 -0.81
C LEU A 119 7.21 2.37 0.37
N ALA A 120 7.45 2.85 1.60
CA ALA A 120 7.33 2.05 2.81
C ALA A 120 5.88 1.57 3.03
N MET A 121 4.91 2.45 2.84
CA MET A 121 3.49 2.10 2.95
C MET A 121 3.09 1.05 1.92
N VAL A 122 3.44 1.24 0.65
CA VAL A 122 3.14 0.28 -0.43
C VAL A 122 3.80 -1.05 -0.14
N PHE A 123 5.08 -1.08 0.24
CA PHE A 123 5.80 -2.31 0.57
C PHE A 123 5.10 -3.12 1.66
N VAL A 124 4.67 -2.47 2.74
CA VAL A 124 4.03 -3.15 3.87
C VAL A 124 2.58 -3.56 3.55
N THR A 125 1.85 -2.73 2.80
CA THR A 125 0.40 -2.94 2.62
C THR A 125 0.02 -3.69 1.34
N MET A 126 0.89 -3.74 0.33
CA MET A 126 0.64 -4.47 -0.93
C MET A 126 0.32 -5.96 -0.74
N PRO A 127 1.03 -6.71 0.12
CA PRO A 127 0.68 -8.11 0.39
C PRO A 127 -0.74 -8.30 0.90
N PHE A 128 -1.23 -7.40 1.77
CA PHE A 128 -2.60 -7.47 2.29
C PHE A 128 -3.61 -7.32 1.15
N THR A 129 -3.39 -6.38 0.24
CA THR A 129 -4.26 -6.18 -0.93
C THR A 129 -4.29 -7.43 -1.81
N ILE A 130 -3.12 -8.00 -2.13
CA ILE A 130 -3.02 -9.20 -2.96
C ILE A 130 -3.72 -10.38 -2.29
N ARG A 131 -3.42 -10.64 -1.01
CA ARG A 131 -3.94 -11.80 -0.27
C ARG A 131 -5.44 -11.70 0.03
N SER A 132 -5.99 -10.49 0.18
CA SER A 132 -7.44 -10.30 0.34
C SER A 132 -8.20 -10.52 -0.96
N LEU A 133 -7.61 -10.18 -2.10
CA LEU A 133 -8.25 -10.36 -3.41
C LEU A 133 -8.15 -11.78 -3.97
N GLN A 134 -7.09 -12.52 -3.63
CA GLN A 134 -6.90 -13.89 -4.17
C GLN A 134 -8.09 -14.82 -3.92
N PRO A 135 -8.63 -14.98 -2.68
CA PRO A 135 -9.77 -15.87 -2.45
C PRO A 135 -11.04 -15.39 -3.19
N VAL A 136 -11.24 -14.08 -3.31
CA VAL A 136 -12.37 -13.53 -4.06
C VAL A 136 -12.24 -13.89 -5.54
N LEU A 137 -11.07 -13.69 -6.13
CA LEU A 137 -10.79 -14.04 -7.52
C LEU A 137 -10.85 -15.54 -7.79
N MET A 138 -10.48 -16.39 -6.82
CA MET A 138 -10.61 -17.85 -6.91
C MET A 138 -12.08 -18.30 -6.85
N GLY A 139 -12.92 -17.57 -6.11
CA GLY A 139 -14.36 -17.84 -6.00
C GLY A 139 -15.18 -17.36 -7.20
N LEU A 140 -14.62 -16.53 -8.07
CA LEU A 140 -15.30 -16.10 -9.29
C LEU A 140 -15.31 -17.25 -10.31
N GLU A 141 -16.52 -17.63 -10.71
CA GLU A 141 -16.73 -18.65 -11.75
C GLU A 141 -16.12 -18.16 -13.09
N ARG A 142 -15.20 -18.96 -13.64
CA ARG A 142 -14.60 -18.67 -14.95
C ARG A 142 -15.64 -18.63 -16.09
N ASP A 143 -16.74 -19.30 -15.88
CA ASP A 143 -17.84 -19.40 -16.86
C ASP A 143 -18.36 -18.03 -17.29
N GLN A 144 -18.39 -17.04 -16.40
CA GLN A 144 -18.82 -15.68 -16.73
C GLN A 144 -17.81 -14.96 -17.64
N GLU A 145 -16.51 -15.15 -17.40
CA GLU A 145 -15.45 -14.60 -18.24
C GLU A 145 -15.43 -15.31 -19.60
N GLU A 146 -15.58 -16.63 -19.61
CA GLU A 146 -15.65 -17.45 -20.84
C GLU A 146 -16.89 -17.12 -21.68
N ALA A 147 -18.04 -16.89 -21.04
CA ALA A 147 -19.25 -16.41 -21.72
C ALA A 147 -19.03 -15.03 -22.36
N ALA A 148 -18.35 -14.12 -21.66
CA ALA A 148 -18.02 -12.81 -22.23
C ALA A 148 -17.07 -12.93 -23.44
N PHE A 149 -16.09 -13.82 -23.39
CA PHE A 149 -15.17 -14.10 -24.52
C PHE A 149 -15.91 -14.71 -25.71
N THR A 150 -16.86 -15.63 -25.49
CA THR A 150 -17.67 -16.23 -26.58
C THR A 150 -18.56 -15.20 -27.24
N LEU A 151 -18.98 -14.16 -26.51
CA LEU A 151 -19.73 -12.99 -27.03
C LEU A 151 -18.83 -11.94 -27.71
N GLY A 152 -17.52 -12.21 -27.84
CA GLY A 152 -16.57 -11.34 -28.53
C GLY A 152 -16.00 -10.20 -27.66
N ALA A 153 -16.15 -10.27 -26.33
CA ALA A 153 -15.53 -9.27 -25.45
C ALA A 153 -14.02 -9.44 -25.43
N SER A 154 -13.28 -8.33 -25.51
CA SER A 154 -11.82 -8.35 -25.30
C SER A 154 -11.48 -8.56 -23.81
N PRO A 155 -10.26 -9.01 -23.47
CA PRO A 155 -9.83 -9.18 -22.07
C PRO A 155 -10.03 -7.92 -21.22
N TRP A 156 -9.83 -6.73 -21.81
CA TRP A 156 -10.04 -5.43 -21.16
C TRP A 156 -11.52 -5.17 -20.85
N ILE A 157 -12.42 -5.48 -21.80
CA ILE A 157 -13.87 -5.33 -21.61
C ILE A 157 -14.35 -6.32 -20.56
N THR A 158 -13.90 -7.58 -20.61
CA THR A 158 -14.23 -8.61 -19.62
C THR A 158 -13.77 -8.19 -18.23
N PHE A 159 -12.56 -7.68 -18.09
CA PHE A 159 -12.05 -7.20 -16.81
C PHE A 159 -12.95 -6.11 -16.20
N TRP A 160 -13.28 -5.05 -16.95
CA TRP A 160 -14.05 -3.91 -16.43
C TRP A 160 -15.55 -4.17 -16.29
N LYS A 161 -16.13 -5.02 -17.16
CA LYS A 161 -17.59 -5.23 -17.18
C LYS A 161 -18.04 -6.51 -16.49
N VAL A 162 -17.16 -7.47 -16.27
CA VAL A 162 -17.46 -8.75 -15.62
C VAL A 162 -16.66 -8.90 -14.34
N THR A 163 -15.32 -8.92 -14.41
CA THR A 163 -14.47 -9.23 -13.26
C THR A 163 -14.56 -8.15 -12.17
N VAL A 164 -14.40 -6.86 -12.50
CA VAL A 164 -14.46 -5.76 -11.52
C VAL A 164 -15.82 -5.66 -10.82
N PRO A 165 -16.97 -5.67 -11.51
CA PRO A 165 -18.27 -5.63 -10.84
C PRO A 165 -18.56 -6.86 -9.97
N SER A 166 -17.98 -8.01 -10.29
CA SER A 166 -18.16 -9.24 -9.50
C SER A 166 -17.30 -9.28 -8.23
N ILE A 167 -16.35 -8.35 -8.08
CA ILE A 167 -15.50 -8.18 -6.88
C ILE A 167 -16.10 -7.15 -5.92
N LEU A 168 -16.92 -6.22 -6.41
CA LEU A 168 -17.53 -5.13 -5.66
C LEU A 168 -18.84 -5.56 -5.01
#